data_9fa4d25b6eb66f4734bd5dc5385d562f
#
_entry.id   9fa4d25b6eb66f4734bd5dc5385d562f
#
_cell.length_a   1.000
_cell.length_b   1.000
_cell.length_c   1.000
_cell.angle_alpha   90.00
_cell.angle_beta   90.00
_cell.angle_gamma   90.00
#
_symmetry.space_group_name_H-M   'P 1'
#
loop_
_entity.id
_entity.type
_entity.pdbx_description
1 polymer ?
#
loop_
_entity_poly.entity_id
_entity_poly.type
_entity_poly.pdbx_seq_one_letter_code
_entity_poly.pdbx_strand_id
1 'polypeptide(L)'
;LDRSSAASDVYKRQDLDLANYFTNSDNLALTLFGVVAGIIILFTRRFKWFLVAGACIRTIGFGLQIRYRDNDTTMPQAVWAQLVQGIGGAFLGEVTTLLSQITVRHQDVAMVTGVYLTLFSLGSSVGLAVYTALLDAHFPAALDKYATLVSPQDRSTVATLGPFAALTSGPQLDSHPLLKAQVGTAYNEAAKHVLYFAIGVSA
;
A
#
# COMPACT_ATOMS: atom_id res chain seq x y z
N LEU A 1 -23.39 16.92 28.11
CA LEU A 1 -22.96 16.02 27.02
C LEU A 1 -22.92 16.85 25.75
N ASP A 2 -21.71 17.22 25.39
CA ASP A 2 -21.44 18.20 24.34
C ASP A 2 -21.66 17.57 22.97
N ARG A 3 -22.64 18.10 22.22
CA ARG A 3 -22.96 17.65 20.86
C ARG A 3 -21.76 17.79 19.88
N SER A 4 -20.81 18.69 20.18
CA SER A 4 -19.63 18.90 19.39
C SER A 4 -18.63 17.74 19.52
N SER A 5 -18.49 17.18 20.72
CA SER A 5 -17.64 16.01 20.99
C SER A 5 -18.19 14.76 20.29
N ALA A 6 -19.48 14.51 20.36
CA ALA A 6 -20.10 13.37 19.69
C ALA A 6 -20.01 13.45 18.17
N ALA A 7 -20.17 14.66 17.59
CA ALA A 7 -20.00 14.85 16.15
C ALA A 7 -18.54 14.64 15.71
N SER A 8 -17.56 15.08 16.50
CA SER A 8 -16.13 14.85 16.27
C SER A 8 -15.77 13.37 16.32
N ASP A 9 -16.33 12.62 17.28
CA ASP A 9 -16.07 11.18 17.41
C ASP A 9 -16.68 10.36 16.27
N VAL A 10 -17.87 10.77 15.78
CA VAL A 10 -18.48 10.16 14.60
C VAL A 10 -17.66 10.44 13.34
N TYR A 11 -17.16 11.68 13.18
CA TYR A 11 -16.31 12.05 12.04
C TYR A 11 -14.98 11.30 12.04
N LYS A 12 -14.34 11.14 13.22
CA LYS A 12 -13.11 10.34 13.38
C LYS A 12 -13.31 8.85 13.06
N ARG A 13 -14.46 8.28 13.45
CA ARG A 13 -14.81 6.90 13.10
C ARG A 13 -15.00 6.71 11.60
N GLN A 14 -15.64 7.65 10.92
CA GLN A 14 -15.82 7.57 9.47
C GLN A 14 -14.49 7.61 8.71
N ASP A 15 -13.53 8.41 9.14
CA ASP A 15 -12.19 8.45 8.53
C ASP A 15 -11.42 7.13 8.73
N LEU A 16 -11.55 6.49 9.89
CA LEU A 16 -10.93 5.19 10.18
C LEU A 16 -11.61 4.06 9.40
N ASP A 17 -12.93 4.08 9.30
CA ASP A 17 -13.68 3.08 8.54
C ASP A 17 -13.37 3.19 7.03
N LEU A 18 -13.28 4.40 6.49
CA LEU A 18 -12.86 4.63 5.11
C LEU A 18 -11.44 4.13 4.85
N ALA A 19 -10.49 4.38 5.76
CA ALA A 19 -9.12 3.87 5.65
C ALA A 19 -9.08 2.33 5.67
N ASN A 20 -9.89 1.70 6.52
CA ASN A 20 -10.03 0.25 6.57
C ASN A 20 -10.65 -0.31 5.28
N TYR A 21 -11.70 0.30 4.73
CA TYR A 21 -12.28 -0.10 3.45
C TYR A 21 -11.27 0.03 2.31
N PHE A 22 -10.47 1.08 2.31
CA PHE A 22 -9.43 1.30 1.33
C PHE A 22 -8.35 0.22 1.38
N THR A 23 -7.84 -0.10 2.58
CA THR A 23 -6.84 -1.15 2.77
C THR A 23 -7.39 -2.54 2.43
N ASN A 24 -8.64 -2.82 2.77
CA ASN A 24 -9.28 -4.10 2.48
C ASN A 24 -9.65 -4.27 1.00
N SER A 25 -9.78 -3.20 0.23
CA SER A 25 -10.10 -3.28 -1.20
C SER A 25 -9.01 -3.98 -2.02
N ASP A 26 -7.73 -3.78 -1.67
CA ASP A 26 -6.60 -4.47 -2.29
C ASP A 26 -6.62 -5.98 -2.00
N ASN A 27 -6.83 -6.35 -0.74
CA ASN A 27 -6.93 -7.75 -0.32
C ASN A 27 -8.14 -8.46 -0.95
N LEU A 28 -9.28 -7.76 -1.07
CA LEU A 28 -10.46 -8.29 -1.72
C LEU A 28 -10.20 -8.54 -3.21
N ALA A 29 -9.58 -7.58 -3.90
CA ALA A 29 -9.20 -7.73 -5.30
C ALA A 29 -8.23 -8.90 -5.47
N LEU A 30 -7.20 -8.98 -4.65
CA LEU A 30 -6.20 -10.06 -4.69
C LEU A 30 -6.86 -11.43 -4.52
N THR A 31 -7.79 -11.57 -3.58
CA THR A 31 -8.47 -12.85 -3.33
C THR A 31 -9.44 -13.22 -4.45
N LEU A 32 -10.31 -12.29 -4.90
CA LEU A 32 -11.27 -12.57 -5.96
C LEU A 32 -10.59 -12.87 -7.29
N PHE A 33 -9.64 -12.04 -7.68
CA PHE A 33 -8.91 -12.22 -8.93
C PHE A 33 -7.90 -13.37 -8.86
N GLY A 34 -7.44 -13.77 -7.67
CA GLY A 34 -6.65 -14.99 -7.47
C GLY A 34 -7.43 -16.24 -7.88
N VAL A 35 -8.68 -16.36 -7.45
CA VAL A 35 -9.56 -17.48 -7.87
C VAL A 35 -9.78 -17.46 -9.38
N VAL A 36 -10.06 -16.28 -9.96
CA VAL A 36 -10.24 -16.14 -11.41
C VAL A 36 -8.95 -16.50 -12.16
N ALA A 37 -7.80 -16.03 -11.69
CA ALA A 37 -6.50 -16.36 -12.27
C ALA A 37 -6.23 -17.87 -12.24
N GLY A 38 -6.50 -18.53 -11.10
CA GLY A 38 -6.37 -19.97 -10.96
C GLY A 38 -7.22 -20.74 -11.99
N ILE A 39 -8.49 -20.36 -12.17
CA ILE A 39 -9.39 -20.97 -13.16
C ILE A 39 -8.86 -20.76 -14.58
N ILE A 40 -8.45 -19.53 -14.94
CA ILE A 40 -7.94 -19.23 -16.29
C ILE A 40 -6.66 -20.03 -16.60
N ILE A 41 -5.76 -20.17 -15.61
CA ILE A 41 -4.52 -20.92 -15.75
C ILE A 41 -4.79 -22.41 -16.01
N LEU A 42 -5.80 -23.00 -15.36
CA LEU A 42 -6.19 -24.40 -15.59
C LEU A 42 -6.56 -24.65 -17.06
N PHE A 43 -7.24 -23.72 -17.70
CA PHE A 43 -7.63 -23.87 -19.11
C PHE A 43 -6.52 -23.53 -20.09
N THR A 44 -5.68 -22.51 -19.78
CA THR A 44 -4.72 -21.98 -20.76
C THR A 44 -3.37 -22.66 -20.72
N ARG A 45 -2.93 -23.17 -19.56
CA ARG A 45 -1.63 -23.84 -19.34
C ARG A 45 -0.39 -23.05 -19.80
N ARG A 46 -0.49 -21.73 -19.99
CA ARG A 46 0.58 -20.86 -20.48
C ARG A 46 1.05 -19.90 -19.38
N PHE A 47 1.77 -20.39 -18.41
CA PHE A 47 2.21 -19.65 -17.23
C PHE A 47 3.03 -18.39 -17.52
N LYS A 48 3.93 -18.43 -18.52
CA LYS A 48 4.81 -17.30 -18.85
C LYS A 48 4.05 -16.03 -19.21
N TRP A 49 3.00 -16.12 -20.01
CA TRP A 49 2.22 -14.97 -20.44
C TRP A 49 1.45 -14.34 -19.30
N PHE A 50 1.00 -15.16 -18.34
CA PHE A 50 0.32 -14.68 -17.14
C PHE A 50 1.26 -13.94 -16.20
N LEU A 51 2.51 -14.42 -16.02
CA LEU A 51 3.51 -13.72 -15.23
C LEU A 51 3.82 -12.35 -15.82
N VAL A 52 4.06 -12.29 -17.14
CA VAL A 52 4.34 -11.02 -17.82
C VAL A 52 3.13 -10.06 -17.74
N ALA A 53 1.93 -10.57 -18.00
CA ALA A 53 0.71 -9.77 -17.91
C ALA A 53 0.50 -9.26 -16.46
N GLY A 54 0.67 -10.11 -15.46
CA GLY A 54 0.57 -9.74 -14.05
C GLY A 54 1.58 -8.66 -13.65
N ALA A 55 2.84 -8.80 -14.09
CA ALA A 55 3.88 -7.78 -13.85
C ALA A 55 3.52 -6.44 -14.50
N CYS A 56 3.10 -6.45 -15.76
CA CYS A 56 2.66 -5.23 -16.47
C CYS A 56 1.48 -4.55 -15.76
N ILE A 57 0.44 -5.32 -15.39
CA ILE A 57 -0.74 -4.79 -14.70
C ILE A 57 -0.35 -4.19 -13.35
N ARG A 58 0.51 -4.88 -12.60
CA ARG A 58 0.99 -4.40 -11.30
C ARG A 58 1.80 -3.10 -11.42
N THR A 59 2.69 -3.01 -12.40
CA THR A 59 3.46 -1.80 -12.68
C THR A 59 2.54 -0.62 -13.06
N ILE A 60 1.52 -0.87 -13.89
CA ILE A 60 0.49 0.13 -14.21
C ILE A 60 -0.26 0.54 -12.93
N GLY A 61 -0.61 -0.40 -12.06
CA GLY A 61 -1.25 -0.12 -10.77
C GLY A 61 -0.43 0.83 -9.90
N PHE A 62 0.88 0.61 -9.78
CA PHE A 62 1.77 1.53 -9.07
C PHE A 62 1.82 2.92 -9.71
N GLY A 63 1.88 2.99 -11.05
CA GLY A 63 1.82 4.25 -11.78
C GLY A 63 0.52 5.03 -11.53
N LEU A 64 -0.62 4.33 -11.52
CA LEU A 64 -1.91 4.92 -11.17
C LEU A 64 -1.97 5.40 -9.72
N GLN A 65 -1.38 4.66 -8.78
CA GLN A 65 -1.29 5.11 -7.38
C GLN A 65 -0.47 6.39 -7.23
N ILE A 66 0.62 6.55 -7.99
CA ILE A 66 1.38 7.81 -7.98
C ILE A 66 0.50 8.96 -8.50
N ARG A 67 -0.21 8.72 -9.59
CA ARG A 67 -1.06 9.75 -10.23
C ARG A 67 -2.24 10.16 -9.36
N TYR A 68 -2.86 9.21 -8.66
CA TYR A 68 -4.05 9.42 -7.84
C TYR A 68 -3.76 9.60 -6.34
N ARG A 69 -2.52 9.95 -5.98
CA ARG A 69 -2.15 10.24 -4.59
C ARG A 69 -2.22 11.73 -4.23
N ASP A 70 -2.70 12.57 -5.12
CA ASP A 70 -2.92 13.99 -4.84
C ASP A 70 -4.19 14.22 -4.03
N ASN A 71 -4.20 15.31 -3.23
CA ASN A 71 -5.31 15.66 -2.34
C ASN A 71 -6.64 15.96 -3.08
N ASP A 72 -6.58 16.25 -4.38
CA ASP A 72 -7.76 16.49 -5.23
C ASP A 72 -8.37 15.22 -5.81
N THR A 73 -7.83 14.06 -5.45
CA THR A 73 -8.28 12.78 -6.00
C THR A 73 -9.54 12.30 -5.29
N THR A 74 -10.56 11.93 -6.06
CA THR A 74 -11.79 11.36 -5.51
C THR A 74 -11.55 9.93 -5.01
N MET A 75 -12.24 9.53 -3.92
CA MET A 75 -12.14 8.19 -3.34
C MET A 75 -12.28 7.04 -4.36
N PRO A 76 -13.22 7.08 -5.32
CA PRO A 76 -13.34 6.03 -6.33
C PRO A 76 -12.07 5.86 -7.19
N GLN A 77 -11.38 6.94 -7.53
CA GLN A 77 -10.15 6.88 -8.34
C GLN A 77 -9.01 6.18 -7.59
N ALA A 78 -8.86 6.46 -6.30
CA ALA A 78 -7.88 5.80 -5.45
C ALA A 78 -8.16 4.30 -5.30
N VAL A 79 -9.43 3.92 -5.11
CA VAL A 79 -9.87 2.52 -5.05
C VAL A 79 -9.60 1.79 -6.37
N TRP A 80 -9.86 2.41 -7.52
CA TRP A 80 -9.55 1.81 -8.83
C TRP A 80 -8.06 1.52 -9.00
N ALA A 81 -7.17 2.43 -8.59
CA ALA A 81 -5.74 2.20 -8.65
C ALA A 81 -5.32 0.99 -7.80
N GLN A 82 -5.93 0.84 -6.62
CA GLN A 82 -5.70 -0.28 -5.72
C GLN A 82 -6.21 -1.60 -6.29
N LEU A 83 -7.41 -1.59 -6.88
CA LEU A 83 -7.97 -2.77 -7.54
C LEU A 83 -7.08 -3.25 -8.69
N VAL A 84 -6.58 -2.35 -9.53
CA VAL A 84 -5.66 -2.70 -10.64
C VAL A 84 -4.38 -3.32 -10.10
N GLN A 85 -3.81 -2.78 -9.03
CA GLN A 85 -2.63 -3.35 -8.37
C GLN A 85 -2.91 -4.73 -7.80
N GLY A 86 -4.04 -4.92 -7.12
CA GLY A 86 -4.47 -6.19 -6.55
C GLY A 86 -4.66 -7.28 -7.62
N ILE A 87 -5.24 -6.93 -8.77
CA ILE A 87 -5.37 -7.83 -9.94
C ILE A 87 -3.96 -8.30 -10.40
N GLY A 88 -3.03 -7.36 -10.60
CA GLY A 88 -1.66 -7.71 -11.00
C GLY A 88 -0.95 -8.59 -9.97
N GLY A 89 -1.15 -8.27 -8.67
CA GLY A 89 -0.63 -9.07 -7.56
C GLY A 89 -1.18 -10.50 -7.52
N ALA A 90 -2.49 -10.66 -7.77
CA ALA A 90 -3.16 -11.96 -7.84
C ALA A 90 -2.58 -12.85 -8.94
N PHE A 91 -2.42 -12.31 -10.16
CA PHE A 91 -1.83 -13.06 -11.26
C PHE A 91 -0.39 -13.50 -10.95
N LEU A 92 0.44 -12.65 -10.36
CA LEU A 92 1.80 -12.99 -9.99
C LEU A 92 1.85 -14.02 -8.87
N GLY A 93 1.09 -13.81 -7.79
CA GLY A 93 1.08 -14.68 -6.62
C GLY A 93 0.61 -16.09 -6.94
N GLU A 94 -0.53 -16.22 -7.60
CA GLU A 94 -1.14 -17.52 -7.92
C GLU A 94 -0.28 -18.30 -8.92
N VAL A 95 0.19 -17.65 -9.99
CA VAL A 95 1.06 -18.34 -10.97
C VAL A 95 2.35 -18.82 -10.34
N THR A 96 2.99 -18.00 -9.49
CA THR A 96 4.24 -18.38 -8.84
C THR A 96 4.04 -19.52 -7.85
N THR A 97 2.96 -19.50 -7.09
CA THR A 97 2.60 -20.56 -6.15
C THR A 97 2.33 -21.87 -6.88
N LEU A 98 1.50 -21.84 -7.93
CA LEU A 98 1.21 -23.03 -8.74
C LEU A 98 2.47 -23.57 -9.41
N LEU A 99 3.32 -22.70 -9.97
CA LEU A 99 4.54 -23.11 -10.64
C LEU A 99 5.50 -23.80 -9.67
N SER A 100 5.62 -23.33 -8.44
CA SER A 100 6.44 -23.96 -7.41
C SER A 100 5.96 -25.37 -7.06
N GLN A 101 4.65 -25.61 -7.09
CA GLN A 101 4.04 -26.90 -6.75
C GLN A 101 4.10 -27.92 -7.89
N ILE A 102 3.89 -27.50 -9.15
CA ILE A 102 3.86 -28.42 -10.30
C ILE A 102 5.25 -28.83 -10.80
N THR A 103 6.30 -28.11 -10.40
CA THR A 103 7.69 -28.39 -10.83
C THR A 103 8.32 -29.51 -10.02
N VAL A 104 7.73 -29.91 -8.90
CA VAL A 104 8.29 -30.90 -7.97
C VAL A 104 7.46 -32.18 -7.91
N ARG A 105 8.06 -33.27 -7.40
CA ARG A 105 7.35 -34.53 -7.20
C ARG A 105 6.26 -34.37 -6.15
N HIS A 106 5.18 -35.11 -6.28
CA HIS A 106 4.03 -35.02 -5.41
C HIS A 106 4.36 -35.19 -3.90
N GLN A 107 5.35 -36.00 -3.58
CA GLN A 107 5.83 -36.21 -2.21
C GLN A 107 6.58 -35.01 -1.63
N ASP A 108 7.14 -34.13 -2.47
CA ASP A 108 7.97 -32.99 -2.08
C ASP A 108 7.19 -31.66 -2.07
N VAL A 109 5.94 -31.65 -2.53
CA VAL A 109 5.10 -30.46 -2.66
C VAL A 109 4.96 -29.70 -1.33
N ALA A 110 4.76 -30.42 -0.23
CA ALA A 110 4.62 -29.80 1.08
C ALA A 110 5.91 -29.07 1.52
N MET A 111 7.07 -29.69 1.30
CA MET A 111 8.37 -29.11 1.63
C MET A 111 8.64 -27.85 0.78
N VAL A 112 8.41 -27.91 -0.52
CA VAL A 112 8.64 -26.77 -1.43
C VAL A 112 7.69 -25.63 -1.15
N THR A 113 6.42 -25.92 -0.85
CA THR A 113 5.45 -24.90 -0.44
C THR A 113 5.88 -24.21 0.86
N GLY A 114 6.40 -24.95 1.83
CA GLY A 114 6.93 -24.37 3.07
C GLY A 114 8.13 -23.45 2.84
N VAL A 115 9.08 -23.89 2.00
CA VAL A 115 10.24 -23.07 1.61
C VAL A 115 9.79 -21.80 0.86
N TYR A 116 8.86 -21.94 -0.09
CA TYR A 116 8.30 -20.81 -0.84
C TYR A 116 7.66 -19.76 0.10
N LEU A 117 6.80 -20.20 1.01
CA LEU A 117 6.14 -19.30 1.98
C LEU A 117 7.15 -18.61 2.91
N THR A 118 8.20 -19.34 3.32
CA THR A 118 9.27 -18.76 4.14
C THR A 118 10.03 -17.67 3.37
N LEU A 119 10.43 -17.94 2.14
CA LEU A 119 11.10 -16.95 1.29
C LEU A 119 10.22 -15.76 0.98
N PHE A 120 8.93 -15.99 0.72
CA PHE A 120 7.95 -14.92 0.53
C PHE A 120 7.83 -14.03 1.76
N SER A 121 7.76 -14.61 2.96
CA SER A 121 7.68 -13.86 4.23
C SER A 121 8.95 -13.06 4.50
N LEU A 122 10.13 -13.64 4.23
CA LEU A 122 11.39 -12.93 4.34
C LEU A 122 11.47 -11.75 3.35
N GLY A 123 11.09 -11.97 2.09
CA GLY A 123 11.04 -10.92 1.08
C GLY A 123 10.08 -9.78 1.46
N SER A 124 8.91 -10.14 2.01
CA SER A 124 7.93 -9.18 2.51
C SER A 124 8.48 -8.33 3.66
N SER A 125 9.18 -8.97 4.62
CA SER A 125 9.79 -8.28 5.77
C SER A 125 10.90 -7.31 5.33
N VAL A 126 11.76 -7.74 4.41
CA VAL A 126 12.80 -6.87 3.82
C VAL A 126 12.16 -5.72 3.04
N GLY A 127 11.13 -6.00 2.24
CA GLY A 127 10.39 -4.98 1.50
C GLY A 127 9.77 -3.94 2.41
N LEU A 128 9.17 -4.35 3.52
CA LEU A 128 8.60 -3.46 4.52
C LEU A 128 9.69 -2.60 5.20
N ALA A 129 10.84 -3.19 5.54
CA ALA A 129 11.96 -2.44 6.12
C ALA A 129 12.52 -1.38 5.17
N VAL A 130 12.65 -1.71 3.87
CA VAL A 130 13.07 -0.74 2.85
C VAL A 130 12.02 0.35 2.67
N TYR A 131 10.74 -0.02 2.65
CA TYR A 131 9.62 0.94 2.56
C TYR A 131 9.67 1.95 3.70
N THR A 132 9.78 1.50 4.95
CA THR A 132 9.82 2.39 6.11
C THR A 132 11.07 3.25 6.10
N ALA A 133 12.24 2.69 5.78
CA ALA A 133 13.50 3.45 5.72
C ALA A 133 13.47 4.57 4.65
N LEU A 134 12.92 4.29 3.47
CA LEU A 134 12.75 5.30 2.41
C LEU A 134 11.75 6.39 2.83
N LEU A 135 10.66 5.99 3.46
CA LEU A 135 9.66 6.93 3.93
C LEU A 135 10.23 7.84 5.02
N ASP A 136 10.92 7.28 6.01
CA ASP A 136 11.55 8.02 7.10
C ASP A 136 12.66 8.99 6.60
N ALA A 137 13.40 8.59 5.56
CA ALA A 137 14.42 9.43 4.96
C ALA A 137 13.86 10.65 4.20
N HIS A 138 12.71 10.51 3.54
CA HIS A 138 12.13 11.56 2.71
C HIS A 138 11.07 12.40 3.43
N PHE A 139 10.49 11.88 4.49
CA PHE A 139 9.41 12.54 5.23
C PHE A 139 9.82 13.88 5.87
N PRO A 140 10.98 14.03 6.53
CA PRO A 140 11.39 15.31 7.12
C PRO A 140 11.54 16.42 6.08
N ALA A 141 12.15 16.12 4.93
CA ALA A 141 12.31 17.08 3.84
C ALA A 141 10.97 17.51 3.22
N ALA A 142 10.03 16.56 3.09
CA ALA A 142 8.69 16.85 2.64
C ALA A 142 7.91 17.69 3.68
N LEU A 143 8.11 17.41 4.96
CA LEU A 143 7.49 18.16 6.06
C LEU A 143 7.95 19.62 6.07
N ASP A 144 9.24 19.87 5.88
CA ASP A 144 9.79 21.22 5.79
C ASP A 144 9.23 22.01 4.61
N LYS A 145 8.96 21.34 3.50
CA LYS A 145 8.45 21.97 2.29
C LYS A 145 6.95 22.27 2.34
N TYR A 146 6.15 21.36 2.88
CA TYR A 146 4.69 21.44 2.80
C TYR A 146 4.01 21.82 4.10
N ALA A 147 4.63 21.62 5.26
CA ALA A 147 4.05 21.93 6.57
C ALA A 147 4.49 23.31 7.08
N THR A 148 4.12 24.36 6.35
CA THR A 148 4.51 25.74 6.67
C THR A 148 3.84 26.29 7.93
N LEU A 149 2.67 25.78 8.30
CA LEU A 149 1.92 26.19 9.49
C LEU A 149 2.41 25.51 10.77
N VAL A 150 3.21 24.47 10.66
CA VAL A 150 3.77 23.75 11.82
C VAL A 150 4.98 24.50 12.34
N SER A 151 5.03 24.74 13.67
CA SER A 151 6.18 25.41 14.29
C SER A 151 7.45 24.56 14.10
N PRO A 152 8.66 25.18 14.05
CA PRO A 152 9.91 24.41 13.89
C PRO A 152 10.14 23.36 14.97
N GLN A 153 9.67 23.60 16.20
CA GLN A 153 9.75 22.65 17.31
C GLN A 153 8.78 21.47 17.13
N ASP A 154 7.55 21.73 16.68
CA ASP A 154 6.56 20.70 16.41
C ASP A 154 6.96 19.84 15.21
N ARG A 155 7.62 20.43 14.18
CA ARG A 155 8.17 19.68 13.03
C ARG A 155 9.20 18.65 13.47
N SER A 156 10.12 19.02 14.37
CA SER A 156 11.12 18.08 14.87
C SER A 156 10.47 16.95 15.66
N THR A 157 9.44 17.24 16.44
CA THR A 157 8.69 16.22 17.20
C THR A 157 7.90 15.31 16.25
N VAL A 158 7.22 15.86 15.24
CA VAL A 158 6.50 15.09 14.22
C VAL A 158 7.47 14.23 13.39
N ALA A 159 8.65 14.74 13.06
CA ALA A 159 9.68 14.00 12.34
C ALA A 159 10.24 12.82 13.17
N THR A 160 10.41 13.01 14.48
CA THR A 160 10.93 11.95 15.39
C THR A 160 9.88 10.88 15.69
N LEU A 161 8.58 11.20 15.68
CA LEU A 161 7.49 10.24 15.82
C LEU A 161 7.35 9.32 14.61
N GLY A 162 7.88 9.72 13.48
CA GLY A 162 7.73 9.02 12.21
C GLY A 162 6.41 9.32 11.49
N PRO A 163 6.35 9.05 10.18
CA PRO A 163 5.25 9.49 9.33
C PRO A 163 3.90 8.89 9.70
N PHE A 164 3.88 7.67 10.19
CA PHE A 164 2.62 6.98 10.55
C PHE A 164 2.09 7.44 11.91
N ALA A 165 2.96 7.54 12.91
CA ALA A 165 2.58 8.00 14.25
C ALA A 165 2.19 9.49 14.26
N ALA A 166 2.80 10.30 13.40
CA ALA A 166 2.46 11.70 13.26
C ALA A 166 1.00 11.92 12.79
N LEU A 167 0.49 11.05 11.90
CA LEU A 167 -0.88 11.12 11.41
C LEU A 167 -1.91 10.57 12.40
N THR A 168 -1.51 9.61 13.24
CA THR A 168 -2.45 8.89 14.12
C THR A 168 -2.44 9.36 15.57
N SER A 169 -1.33 9.91 16.07
CA SER A 169 -1.12 10.15 17.51
C SER A 169 -0.84 11.61 17.90
N GLY A 170 -0.91 12.53 16.95
CA GLY A 170 -0.66 13.95 17.23
C GLY A 170 -1.86 14.63 17.89
N PRO A 171 -1.89 14.83 19.23
CA PRO A 171 -3.05 15.43 19.92
C PRO A 171 -3.35 16.87 19.46
N GLN A 172 -2.40 17.56 18.84
CA GLN A 172 -2.57 18.88 18.27
C GLN A 172 -3.09 18.86 16.81
N LEU A 173 -2.89 17.75 16.08
CA LEU A 173 -3.37 17.62 14.70
C LEU A 173 -4.91 17.54 14.62
N ASP A 174 -5.53 16.97 15.61
CA ASP A 174 -6.99 16.80 15.65
C ASP A 174 -7.74 18.12 15.86
N SER A 175 -7.11 19.11 16.49
CA SER A 175 -7.68 20.45 16.72
C SER A 175 -7.53 21.40 15.51
N HIS A 176 -6.65 21.07 14.55
CA HIS A 176 -6.36 21.94 13.41
C HIS A 176 -6.43 21.17 12.06
N PRO A 177 -7.59 21.17 11.38
CA PRO A 177 -7.78 20.41 10.14
C PRO A 177 -6.82 20.81 9.01
N LEU A 178 -6.41 22.08 8.95
CA LEU A 178 -5.44 22.57 7.97
C LEU A 178 -4.04 21.98 8.21
N LEU A 179 -3.65 21.80 9.47
CA LEU A 179 -2.38 21.21 9.86
C LEU A 179 -2.33 19.73 9.51
N LYS A 180 -3.42 18.99 9.76
CA LYS A 180 -3.60 17.59 9.36
C LYS A 180 -3.49 17.43 7.84
N ALA A 181 -4.10 18.35 7.07
CA ALA A 181 -4.02 18.33 5.61
C ALA A 181 -2.60 18.57 5.10
N GLN A 182 -1.82 19.48 5.69
CA GLN A 182 -0.43 19.73 5.31
C GLN A 182 0.51 18.55 5.63
N VAL A 183 0.37 17.94 6.79
CA VAL A 183 1.11 16.73 7.17
C VAL A 183 0.75 15.56 6.24
N GLY A 184 -0.52 15.43 5.89
CA GLY A 184 -1.00 14.45 4.92
C GLY A 184 -0.38 14.66 3.53
N THR A 185 -0.26 15.91 3.08
CA THR A 185 0.41 16.23 1.80
C THR A 185 1.89 15.88 1.83
N ALA A 186 2.59 16.20 2.92
CA ALA A 186 4.00 15.83 3.12
C ALA A 186 4.19 14.30 3.11
N TYR A 187 3.30 13.57 3.77
CA TYR A 187 3.30 12.11 3.74
C TYR A 187 3.08 11.55 2.33
N ASN A 188 2.10 12.09 1.60
CA ASN A 188 1.80 11.65 0.24
C ASN A 188 2.99 11.88 -0.70
N GLU A 189 3.69 12.99 -0.55
CA GLU A 189 4.87 13.30 -1.35
C GLU A 189 6.06 12.38 -1.04
N ALA A 190 6.34 12.15 0.25
CA ALA A 190 7.37 11.19 0.66
C ALA A 190 7.06 9.77 0.13
N ALA A 191 5.81 9.35 0.18
CA ALA A 191 5.38 8.05 -0.30
C ALA A 191 5.43 7.90 -1.83
N LYS A 192 5.37 8.99 -2.62
CA LYS A 192 5.61 8.93 -4.07
C LYS A 192 7.02 8.42 -4.38
N HIS A 193 8.04 8.82 -3.62
CA HIS A 193 9.41 8.33 -3.80
C HIS A 193 9.51 6.81 -3.59
N VAL A 194 8.77 6.27 -2.63
CA VAL A 194 8.71 4.82 -2.40
C VAL A 194 8.03 4.09 -3.56
N LEU A 195 6.96 4.67 -4.13
CA LEU A 195 6.28 4.09 -5.29
C LEU A 195 7.17 4.12 -6.55
N TYR A 196 7.98 5.16 -6.77
CA TYR A 196 8.97 5.19 -7.85
C TYR A 196 10.01 4.07 -7.68
N PHE A 197 10.49 3.84 -6.46
CA PHE A 197 11.38 2.72 -6.17
C PHE A 197 10.69 1.38 -6.45
N ALA A 198 9.44 1.20 -6.04
CA ALA A 198 8.67 -0.02 -6.28
C ALA A 198 8.48 -0.30 -7.78
N ILE A 199 8.26 0.72 -8.60
CA ILE A 199 8.21 0.59 -10.07
C ILE A 199 9.56 0.13 -10.61
N GLY A 200 10.66 0.74 -10.17
CA GLY A 200 12.00 0.36 -10.61
C GLY A 200 12.39 -1.09 -10.27
N VAL A 201 11.86 -1.64 -9.17
CA VAL A 201 12.08 -3.04 -8.79
C VAL A 201 11.13 -3.99 -9.53
N SER A 202 9.95 -3.53 -9.94
CA SER A 202 8.94 -4.38 -10.62
C SER A 202 9.11 -4.45 -12.15
N ALA A 203 9.89 -3.56 -12.74
CA ALA A 203 10.21 -3.49 -14.17
C ALA A 203 11.42 -4.34 -14.53
#